data_513ce2e3f4491f23339b1a30b71f0033
#
_entry.id   513ce2e3f4491f23339b1a30b71f0033
#
_cell.length_a   1.000
_cell.length_b   1.000
_cell.length_c   1.000
_cell.angle_alpha   90.00
_cell.angle_beta   90.00
_cell.angle_gamma   90.00
#
_symmetry.space_group_name_H-M   'P 1'
#
loop_
_entity.id
_entity.type
_entity.pdbx_description
1 polymer ?
#
loop_
_entity_poly.entity_id
_entity_poly.type
_entity_poly.pdbx_seq_one_letter_code
_entity_poly.pdbx_strand_id
1 'polypeptide(L)'
;MATEEKLYSDIPPTKLRNKEEKFKPAKTNRFWLTIASLFFFNMLQNRFYAFRYAGVENYTERDKEHPTILFAPHCNWWDGIVLYNITHRICHKEIRLMVEELNRFPLLRRGGAYSVNKKSAQSAMKALQYSVDLLSDLRNVLCIFPQGIIRPPHFRPYKFQTGLTYIAQNAVKRYGKVNL
;
A
#
# COMPACT_ATOMS: atom_id res chain seq x y z
N MET A 1 18.17 -15.43 -19.46
CA MET A 1 16.99 -15.15 -18.57
C MET A 1 17.26 -15.26 -17.07
N ALA A 2 18.33 -15.87 -16.62
CA ALA A 2 18.67 -15.96 -15.18
C ALA A 2 19.44 -14.74 -14.62
N THR A 3 19.93 -13.85 -15.45
CA THR A 3 20.80 -12.73 -15.07
C THR A 3 20.07 -11.50 -14.54
N GLU A 4 18.83 -11.23 -14.99
CA GLU A 4 18.09 -10.03 -14.54
C GLU A 4 17.41 -10.22 -13.16
N GLU A 5 17.00 -11.42 -12.83
CA GLU A 5 16.40 -11.71 -11.52
C GLU A 5 17.43 -11.55 -10.38
N LYS A 6 18.73 -11.81 -10.66
CA LYS A 6 19.83 -11.58 -9.73
C LYS A 6 20.13 -10.11 -9.50
N LEU A 7 20.02 -9.27 -10.52
CA LEU A 7 20.39 -7.83 -10.45
C LEU A 7 19.49 -7.03 -9.46
N TYR A 8 18.25 -7.44 -9.26
CA TYR A 8 17.30 -6.76 -8.37
C TYR A 8 17.18 -7.40 -6.98
N SER A 9 17.64 -8.65 -6.81
CA SER A 9 17.76 -9.29 -5.50
C SER A 9 18.98 -8.77 -4.71
N ASP A 10 19.95 -8.20 -5.40
CA ASP A 10 21.28 -7.81 -4.87
C ASP A 10 21.38 -6.34 -4.48
N ILE A 11 20.28 -5.61 -4.36
CA ILE A 11 20.32 -4.34 -3.63
C ILE A 11 20.72 -4.67 -2.19
N PRO A 12 21.93 -4.29 -1.76
CA PRO A 12 22.43 -4.69 -0.46
C PRO A 12 21.44 -4.23 0.61
N PRO A 13 21.08 -5.09 1.55
CA PRO A 13 20.17 -4.72 2.61
C PRO A 13 20.77 -3.51 3.34
N THR A 14 20.06 -2.40 3.37
CA THR A 14 20.46 -1.28 4.20
C THR A 14 20.57 -1.78 5.65
N LYS A 15 21.45 -1.20 6.47
CA LYS A 15 21.59 -1.58 7.89
C LYS A 15 20.25 -1.59 8.64
N LEU A 16 19.25 -0.86 8.13
CA LEU A 16 17.87 -0.81 8.64
C LEU A 16 17.04 -2.06 8.28
N ARG A 17 17.32 -2.72 7.12
CA ARG A 17 16.64 -3.97 6.73
C ARG A 17 16.97 -5.18 7.61
N ASN A 18 18.03 -5.14 8.39
CA ASN A 18 18.47 -6.25 9.22
C ASN A 18 17.91 -6.23 10.65
N LYS A 19 17.19 -5.17 11.07
CA LYS A 19 16.58 -5.13 12.39
C LYS A 19 15.25 -5.86 12.37
N GLU A 20 15.04 -6.75 13.34
CA GLU A 20 13.72 -7.31 13.61
C GLU A 20 12.78 -6.18 14.01
N GLU A 21 11.89 -5.82 13.09
CA GLU A 21 10.86 -4.84 13.40
C GLU A 21 9.65 -5.54 14.01
N LYS A 22 9.30 -5.13 15.22
CA LYS A 22 7.99 -5.44 15.79
C LYS A 22 6.91 -4.78 14.94
N PHE A 23 5.79 -5.46 14.76
CA PHE A 23 4.63 -4.92 14.05
C PHE A 23 4.20 -3.57 14.64
N LYS A 24 4.00 -2.58 13.77
CA LYS A 24 3.55 -1.24 14.12
C LYS A 24 2.25 -0.91 13.37
N PRO A 25 1.10 -0.78 14.07
CA PRO A 25 -0.14 -0.37 13.45
C PRO A 25 -0.08 1.07 12.94
N ALA A 26 -0.99 1.44 12.05
CA ALA A 26 -1.20 2.83 11.68
C ALA A 26 -1.58 3.68 12.90
N LYS A 27 -1.19 4.96 12.89
CA LYS A 27 -1.51 5.92 13.96
C LYS A 27 -2.02 7.21 13.33
N THR A 28 -3.20 7.13 12.72
CA THR A 28 -3.80 8.25 12.00
C THR A 28 -4.59 9.17 12.92
N ASN A 29 -4.61 10.46 12.54
CA ASN A 29 -5.66 11.38 12.94
C ASN A 29 -5.95 12.34 11.78
N ARG A 30 -7.09 13.00 11.79
CA ARG A 30 -7.54 13.89 10.70
C ARG A 30 -6.55 15.02 10.39
N PHE A 31 -5.97 15.62 11.41
CA PHE A 31 -4.99 16.68 11.25
C PHE A 31 -3.77 16.23 10.46
N TRP A 32 -3.17 15.10 10.84
CA TRP A 32 -2.00 14.56 10.13
C TRP A 32 -2.32 14.04 8.73
N LEU A 33 -3.51 13.50 8.51
CA LEU A 33 -3.95 13.09 7.17
C LEU A 33 -4.06 14.30 6.23
N THR A 34 -4.60 15.42 6.71
CA THR A 34 -4.67 16.67 5.94
C THR A 34 -3.28 17.21 5.63
N ILE A 35 -2.39 17.29 6.61
CA ILE A 35 -0.99 17.75 6.39
C ILE A 35 -0.27 16.85 5.39
N ALA A 36 -0.37 15.53 5.55
CA ALA A 36 0.24 14.58 4.63
C ALA A 36 -0.31 14.73 3.20
N SER A 37 -1.62 14.94 3.06
CA SER A 37 -2.26 15.18 1.77
C SER A 37 -1.72 16.44 1.08
N LEU A 38 -1.63 17.54 1.79
CA LEU A 38 -1.09 18.79 1.26
C LEU A 38 0.38 18.65 0.87
N PHE A 39 1.18 18.01 1.75
CA PHE A 39 2.59 17.79 1.51
C PHE A 39 2.84 16.91 0.28
N PHE A 40 2.19 15.75 0.19
CA PHE A 40 2.35 14.84 -0.94
C PHE A 40 1.82 15.43 -2.25
N PHE A 41 0.72 16.16 -2.19
CA PHE A 41 0.20 16.84 -3.37
C PHE A 41 1.18 17.90 -3.88
N ASN A 42 1.74 18.72 -2.99
CA ASN A 42 2.76 19.70 -3.36
C ASN A 42 3.99 19.04 -3.95
N MET A 43 4.46 17.93 -3.37
CA MET A 43 5.56 17.14 -3.94
C MET A 43 5.27 16.68 -5.37
N LEU A 44 4.05 16.18 -5.61
CA LEU A 44 3.65 15.73 -6.95
C LEU A 44 3.60 16.89 -7.93
N GLN A 45 3.00 18.02 -7.58
CA GLN A 45 2.91 19.19 -8.46
C GLN A 45 4.27 19.78 -8.81
N ASN A 46 5.22 19.77 -7.86
CA ASN A 46 6.58 20.27 -8.12
C ASN A 46 7.43 19.31 -8.97
N ARG A 47 7.04 18.03 -9.07
CA ARG A 47 7.83 17.02 -9.78
C ARG A 47 7.25 16.65 -11.15
N PHE A 48 5.93 16.72 -11.30
CA PHE A 48 5.23 16.27 -12.50
C PHE A 48 4.44 17.42 -13.09
N TYR A 49 4.53 17.60 -14.41
CA TYR A 49 3.81 18.64 -15.13
C TYR A 49 2.29 18.44 -15.08
N ALA A 50 1.84 17.20 -15.20
CA ALA A 50 0.42 16.86 -15.15
C ALA A 50 0.19 15.42 -14.70
N PHE A 51 -0.96 15.18 -14.06
CA PHE A 51 -1.49 13.85 -13.78
C PHE A 51 -2.76 13.64 -14.60
N ARG A 52 -2.82 12.51 -15.29
CA ARG A 52 -4.02 12.07 -16.01
C ARG A 52 -4.52 10.78 -15.37
N TYR A 53 -5.80 10.75 -15.08
CA TYR A 53 -6.47 9.59 -14.50
C TYR A 53 -7.43 9.03 -15.53
N ALA A 54 -7.39 7.72 -15.72
CA ALA A 54 -8.34 6.98 -16.54
C ALA A 54 -8.94 5.84 -15.72
N GLY A 55 -10.17 5.43 -15.98
CA GLY A 55 -10.84 4.35 -15.26
C GLY A 55 -11.32 4.73 -13.86
N VAL A 56 -11.45 6.02 -13.54
CA VAL A 56 -11.95 6.49 -12.23
C VAL A 56 -13.38 6.00 -12.00
N GLU A 57 -14.14 5.84 -13.07
CA GLU A 57 -15.50 5.27 -13.08
C GLU A 57 -15.55 3.91 -12.40
N ASN A 58 -14.56 3.05 -12.60
CA ASN A 58 -14.47 1.74 -11.96
C ASN A 58 -14.50 1.84 -10.42
N TYR A 59 -13.91 2.91 -9.87
CA TYR A 59 -13.98 3.17 -8.44
C TYR A 59 -15.33 3.79 -8.04
N THR A 60 -15.88 4.72 -8.80
CA THR A 60 -17.12 5.43 -8.45
C THR A 60 -18.35 4.54 -8.52
N GLU A 61 -18.35 3.56 -9.42
CA GLU A 61 -19.43 2.58 -9.64
C GLU A 61 -19.33 1.34 -8.72
N ARG A 62 -18.26 1.23 -7.92
CA ARG A 62 -18.11 0.12 -7.00
C ARG A 62 -19.25 0.05 -5.99
N ASP A 63 -19.44 -1.10 -5.41
CA ASP A 63 -20.35 -1.29 -4.28
C ASP A 63 -19.85 -0.52 -3.05
N LYS A 64 -20.60 0.52 -2.64
CA LYS A 64 -20.22 1.42 -1.56
C LYS A 64 -20.43 0.84 -0.17
N GLU A 65 -21.21 -0.24 -0.08
CA GLU A 65 -21.53 -0.95 1.17
C GLU A 65 -20.46 -1.97 1.55
N HIS A 66 -19.49 -2.20 0.67
CA HIS A 66 -18.44 -3.18 0.87
C HIS A 66 -17.05 -2.56 0.88
N PRO A 67 -16.12 -3.14 1.64
CA PRO A 67 -14.75 -2.65 1.72
C PRO A 67 -14.03 -2.71 0.37
N THR A 68 -13.01 -1.87 0.23
CA THR A 68 -12.25 -1.73 -1.01
C THR A 68 -10.77 -1.98 -0.78
N ILE A 69 -10.16 -2.79 -1.64
CA ILE A 69 -8.74 -3.03 -1.74
C ILE A 69 -8.27 -2.51 -3.09
N LEU A 70 -7.37 -1.53 -3.09
CA LEU A 70 -6.65 -1.10 -4.28
C LEU A 70 -5.31 -1.81 -4.33
N PHE A 71 -4.98 -2.40 -5.47
CA PHE A 71 -3.66 -2.97 -5.67
C PHE A 71 -3.06 -2.54 -7.00
N ALA A 72 -1.75 -2.38 -7.02
CA ALA A 72 -1.03 -1.91 -8.19
C ALA A 72 0.36 -2.56 -8.29
N PRO A 73 0.95 -2.64 -9.48
CA PRO A 73 2.39 -2.91 -9.62
C PRO A 73 3.20 -1.84 -8.89
N HIS A 74 4.38 -2.23 -8.39
CA HIS A 74 5.30 -1.30 -7.72
C HIS A 74 6.52 -1.06 -8.59
N CYS A 75 6.54 0.09 -9.26
CA CYS A 75 7.55 0.44 -10.25
C CYS A 75 8.59 1.43 -9.73
N ASN A 76 8.20 2.26 -8.78
CA ASN A 76 9.07 3.27 -8.18
C ASN A 76 8.50 3.74 -6.83
N TRP A 77 9.26 4.52 -6.10
CA TRP A 77 8.83 5.01 -4.78
C TRP A 77 7.69 6.04 -4.83
N TRP A 78 7.45 6.69 -5.99
CA TRP A 78 6.34 7.63 -6.18
C TRP A 78 4.98 6.95 -6.15
N ASP A 79 4.93 5.64 -6.42
CA ASP A 79 3.66 4.90 -6.49
C ASP A 79 2.85 5.04 -5.20
N GLY A 80 3.51 5.00 -4.05
CA GLY A 80 2.85 5.19 -2.75
C GLY A 80 2.26 6.59 -2.58
N ILE A 81 2.96 7.62 -3.07
CA ILE A 81 2.52 9.02 -3.02
C ILE A 81 1.36 9.24 -4.00
N VAL A 82 1.43 8.65 -5.19
CA VAL A 82 0.35 8.69 -6.19
C VAL A 82 -0.90 8.00 -5.64
N LEU A 83 -0.77 6.80 -5.07
CA LEU A 83 -1.89 6.10 -4.43
C LEU A 83 -2.49 6.92 -3.28
N TYR A 84 -1.66 7.58 -2.47
CA TYR A 84 -2.13 8.48 -1.42
C TYR A 84 -3.00 9.59 -2.01
N ASN A 85 -2.52 10.24 -3.08
CA ASN A 85 -3.24 11.32 -3.75
C ASN A 85 -4.57 10.83 -4.35
N ILE A 86 -4.57 9.69 -5.05
CA ILE A 86 -5.78 9.07 -5.61
C ILE A 86 -6.79 8.79 -4.50
N THR A 87 -6.36 8.07 -3.46
CA THR A 87 -7.24 7.65 -2.38
C THR A 87 -7.85 8.83 -1.64
N HIS A 88 -7.04 9.85 -1.34
CA HIS A 88 -7.53 10.99 -0.57
C HIS A 88 -8.33 11.99 -1.39
N ARG A 89 -7.89 12.33 -2.62
CA ARG A 89 -8.51 13.39 -3.43
C ARG A 89 -9.60 12.90 -4.37
N ILE A 90 -9.45 11.71 -4.93
CA ILE A 90 -10.40 11.17 -5.91
C ILE A 90 -11.40 10.27 -5.20
N CYS A 91 -10.89 9.37 -4.36
CA CYS A 91 -11.74 8.42 -3.66
C CYS A 91 -12.41 9.01 -2.41
N HIS A 92 -11.93 10.14 -1.88
CA HIS A 92 -12.36 10.74 -0.62
C HIS A 92 -12.36 9.76 0.56
N LYS A 93 -11.30 8.94 0.63
CA LYS A 93 -11.12 7.88 1.62
C LYS A 93 -9.78 8.01 2.34
N GLU A 94 -9.65 7.26 3.42
CA GLU A 94 -8.42 7.18 4.19
C GLU A 94 -7.57 6.01 3.69
N ILE A 95 -6.38 6.29 3.20
CA ILE A 95 -5.44 5.25 2.76
C ILE A 95 -4.95 4.43 3.94
N ARG A 96 -4.84 3.12 3.74
CA ARG A 96 -4.12 2.18 4.60
C ARG A 96 -3.09 1.44 3.76
N LEU A 97 -1.81 1.72 4.00
CA LEU A 97 -0.71 1.24 3.17
C LEU A 97 0.24 0.36 3.98
N MET A 98 0.50 -0.85 3.47
CA MET A 98 1.49 -1.77 4.04
C MET A 98 2.90 -1.38 3.62
N VAL A 99 3.81 -1.14 4.57
CA VAL A 99 5.18 -0.67 4.31
C VAL A 99 6.20 -1.53 5.04
N GLU A 100 7.19 -2.07 4.32
CA GLU A 100 8.23 -2.93 4.90
C GLU A 100 9.23 -2.15 5.77
N GLU A 101 9.68 -0.98 5.31
CA GLU A 101 10.70 -0.17 6.00
C GLU A 101 10.08 1.02 6.76
N LEU A 102 9.04 0.79 7.54
CA LEU A 102 8.33 1.88 8.21
C LEU A 102 9.19 2.65 9.22
N ASN A 103 10.21 2.01 9.80
CA ASN A 103 11.16 2.68 10.70
C ASN A 103 12.01 3.75 9.99
N ARG A 104 12.24 3.60 8.70
CA ARG A 104 12.93 4.60 7.88
C ARG A 104 12.10 5.87 7.69
N PHE A 105 10.77 5.72 7.69
CA PHE A 105 9.82 6.81 7.46
C PHE A 105 8.71 6.80 8.51
N PRO A 106 9.03 7.07 9.80
CA PRO A 106 8.09 6.90 10.91
C PRO A 106 6.84 7.78 10.82
N LEU A 107 6.93 8.92 10.14
CA LEU A 107 5.80 9.82 9.92
C LEU A 107 4.72 9.23 9.02
N LEU A 108 5.05 8.27 8.15
CA LEU A 108 4.05 7.60 7.30
C LEU A 108 2.96 6.90 8.11
N ARG A 109 3.24 6.49 9.35
CA ARG A 109 2.21 5.93 10.26
C ARG A 109 1.07 6.91 10.52
N ARG A 110 1.37 8.20 10.57
CA ARG A 110 0.37 9.26 10.77
C ARG A 110 -0.45 9.50 9.51
N GLY A 111 0.11 9.15 8.34
CA GLY A 111 -0.56 9.16 7.05
C GLY A 111 -1.30 7.86 6.69
N GLY A 112 -1.37 6.87 7.58
CA GLY A 112 -2.13 5.64 7.33
C GLY A 112 -1.28 4.41 7.03
N ALA A 113 0.06 4.53 7.02
CA ALA A 113 0.92 3.37 6.82
C ALA A 113 1.05 2.52 8.09
N TYR A 114 1.22 1.22 7.91
CA TYR A 114 1.53 0.24 8.95
C TYR A 114 2.63 -0.71 8.49
N SER A 115 3.35 -1.31 9.44
CA SER A 115 4.54 -2.10 9.11
C SER A 115 4.21 -3.52 8.68
N VAL A 116 5.07 -4.06 7.82
CA VAL A 116 5.18 -5.50 7.59
C VAL A 116 6.65 -5.91 7.67
N ASN A 117 6.93 -7.01 8.35
CA ASN A 117 8.24 -7.64 8.35
C ASN A 117 8.15 -8.99 7.65
N LYS A 118 8.61 -9.06 6.40
CA LYS A 118 8.57 -10.28 5.59
C LYS A 118 9.56 -11.35 6.07
N LYS A 119 10.55 -10.99 6.89
CA LYS A 119 11.52 -11.94 7.46
C LYS A 119 10.98 -12.72 8.65
N SER A 120 9.86 -12.26 9.24
CA SER A 120 9.18 -12.93 10.34
C SER A 120 7.77 -13.34 9.93
N ALA A 121 7.53 -14.64 9.80
CA ALA A 121 6.21 -15.18 9.45
C ALA A 121 5.12 -14.70 10.43
N GLN A 122 5.44 -14.64 11.73
CA GLN A 122 4.52 -14.15 12.75
C GLN A 122 4.18 -12.67 12.54
N SER A 123 5.19 -11.81 12.28
CA SER A 123 4.98 -10.39 12.02
C SER A 123 4.23 -10.15 10.72
N ALA A 124 4.57 -10.90 9.66
CA ALA A 124 3.84 -10.83 8.39
C ALA A 124 2.37 -11.22 8.58
N MET A 125 2.09 -12.32 9.30
CA MET A 125 0.72 -12.75 9.57
C MET A 125 -0.07 -11.69 10.37
N LYS A 126 0.55 -11.06 11.39
CA LYS A 126 -0.08 -9.95 12.11
C LYS A 126 -0.43 -8.79 11.20
N ALA A 127 0.44 -8.44 10.25
CA ALA A 127 0.18 -7.38 9.28
C ALA A 127 -0.98 -7.73 8.34
N LEU A 128 -1.07 -8.98 7.89
CA LEU A 128 -2.17 -9.47 7.04
C LEU A 128 -3.51 -9.47 7.79
N GLN A 129 -3.53 -9.95 9.03
CA GLN A 129 -4.74 -9.92 9.88
C GLN A 129 -5.19 -8.49 10.14
N TYR A 130 -4.26 -7.61 10.51
CA TYR A 130 -4.53 -6.19 10.71
C TYR A 130 -5.07 -5.52 9.44
N SER A 131 -4.61 -5.94 8.25
CA SER A 131 -5.15 -5.46 6.97
C SER A 131 -6.63 -5.80 6.81
N VAL A 132 -7.03 -7.03 7.18
CA VAL A 132 -8.44 -7.44 7.18
C VAL A 132 -9.25 -6.64 8.20
N ASP A 133 -8.71 -6.41 9.41
CA ASP A 133 -9.40 -5.65 10.45
C ASP A 133 -9.65 -4.18 10.03
N LEU A 134 -8.69 -3.55 9.32
CA LEU A 134 -8.84 -2.19 8.81
C LEU A 134 -10.01 -2.03 7.83
N LEU A 135 -10.40 -3.09 7.14
CA LEU A 135 -11.50 -3.10 6.17
C LEU A 135 -12.88 -3.07 6.83
N SER A 136 -12.98 -3.21 8.15
CA SER A 136 -14.24 -3.02 8.90
C SER A 136 -14.76 -1.59 8.84
N ASP A 137 -13.88 -0.61 8.65
CA ASP A 137 -14.24 0.79 8.50
C ASP A 137 -14.24 1.16 7.01
N LEU A 138 -15.42 1.36 6.44
CA LEU A 138 -15.59 1.70 5.03
C LEU A 138 -15.01 3.07 4.62
N ARG A 139 -14.52 3.88 5.58
CA ARG A 139 -13.73 5.08 5.29
C ARG A 139 -12.32 4.72 4.81
N ASN A 140 -11.86 3.52 5.17
CA ASN A 140 -10.55 3.03 4.76
C ASN A 140 -10.59 2.45 3.35
N VAL A 141 -9.49 2.68 2.61
CA VAL A 141 -9.14 1.91 1.43
C VAL A 141 -7.77 1.28 1.67
N LEU A 142 -7.74 -0.03 1.61
CA LEU A 142 -6.49 -0.78 1.74
C LEU A 142 -5.73 -0.73 0.42
N CYS A 143 -4.50 -0.21 0.46
CA CYS A 143 -3.63 -0.14 -0.71
C CYS A 143 -2.46 -1.11 -0.56
N ILE A 144 -2.24 -1.94 -1.58
CA ILE A 144 -1.23 -2.99 -1.57
C ILE A 144 -0.43 -3.00 -2.86
N PHE A 145 0.88 -3.16 -2.74
CA PHE A 145 1.77 -3.52 -3.84
C PHE A 145 2.11 -5.00 -3.76
N PRO A 146 1.34 -5.88 -4.44
CA PRO A 146 1.43 -7.32 -4.20
C PRO A 146 2.73 -7.96 -4.69
N GLN A 147 3.54 -7.27 -5.49
CA GLN A 147 4.89 -7.72 -5.85
C GLN A 147 5.83 -7.74 -4.63
N GLY A 148 5.58 -6.87 -3.64
CA GLY A 148 6.37 -6.75 -2.42
C GLY A 148 7.77 -6.16 -2.62
N ILE A 149 8.16 -5.82 -3.84
CA ILE A 149 9.42 -5.17 -4.21
C ILE A 149 9.18 -4.22 -5.38
N ILE A 150 10.03 -3.20 -5.49
CA ILE A 150 10.01 -2.30 -6.64
C ILE A 150 10.67 -3.01 -7.83
N ARG A 151 9.98 -3.03 -8.98
CA ARG A 151 10.48 -3.58 -10.24
C ARG A 151 10.21 -2.62 -11.41
N PRO A 152 11.08 -2.57 -12.42
CA PRO A 152 10.83 -1.77 -13.63
C PRO A 152 9.47 -2.09 -14.28
N PRO A 153 8.78 -1.11 -14.86
CA PRO A 153 7.42 -1.31 -15.39
C PRO A 153 7.35 -2.30 -16.56
N HIS A 154 8.44 -2.53 -17.27
CA HIS A 154 8.52 -3.50 -18.38
C HIS A 154 8.74 -4.95 -17.92
N PHE A 155 9.00 -5.18 -16.63
CA PHE A 155 9.25 -6.52 -16.09
C PHE A 155 7.97 -7.36 -16.08
N ARG A 156 7.94 -8.44 -16.87
CA ARG A 156 6.80 -9.35 -17.01
C ARG A 156 7.26 -10.81 -16.92
N PRO A 157 6.41 -11.74 -16.43
CA PRO A 157 5.09 -11.52 -15.84
C PRO A 157 5.17 -10.89 -14.43
N TYR A 158 4.11 -10.21 -14.00
CA TYR A 158 4.01 -9.76 -12.61
C TYR A 158 3.88 -10.96 -11.67
N LYS A 159 4.84 -11.12 -10.76
CA LYS A 159 4.78 -12.14 -9.71
C LYS A 159 4.18 -11.51 -8.45
N PHE A 160 2.95 -11.86 -8.11
CA PHE A 160 2.28 -11.38 -6.91
C PHE A 160 2.48 -12.34 -5.74
N GLN A 161 2.71 -11.78 -4.57
CA GLN A 161 2.77 -12.51 -3.30
C GLN A 161 1.37 -12.94 -2.87
N THR A 162 1.27 -14.04 -2.16
CA THR A 162 0.00 -14.62 -1.68
C THR A 162 -0.73 -13.76 -0.63
N GLY A 163 -0.08 -12.73 -0.09
CA GLY A 163 -0.65 -11.85 0.92
C GLY A 163 -1.93 -11.14 0.45
N LEU A 164 -2.00 -10.71 -0.82
CA LEU A 164 -3.21 -10.11 -1.37
C LEU A 164 -4.38 -11.10 -1.37
N THR A 165 -4.13 -12.33 -1.84
CA THR A 165 -5.15 -13.39 -1.87
C THR A 165 -5.64 -13.73 -0.45
N TYR A 166 -4.71 -13.83 0.51
CA TYR A 166 -5.06 -14.06 1.91
C TYR A 166 -6.01 -12.97 2.44
N ILE A 167 -5.68 -11.69 2.22
CA ILE A 167 -6.49 -10.58 2.70
C ILE A 167 -7.86 -10.58 2.01
N ALA A 168 -7.91 -10.74 0.69
CA ALA A 168 -9.16 -10.74 -0.07
C ALA A 168 -10.10 -11.87 0.37
N GLN A 169 -9.59 -13.10 0.50
CA GLN A 169 -10.38 -14.25 0.94
C GLN A 169 -10.92 -14.08 2.37
N ASN A 170 -10.10 -13.59 3.30
CA ASN A 170 -10.54 -13.36 4.68
C ASN A 170 -11.50 -12.16 4.79
N ALA A 171 -11.34 -11.14 3.94
CA ALA A 171 -12.29 -10.03 3.84
C ALA A 171 -13.65 -10.51 3.32
N VAL A 172 -13.68 -11.34 2.28
CA VAL A 172 -14.93 -11.94 1.78
C VAL A 172 -15.60 -12.80 2.85
N LYS A 173 -14.84 -13.66 3.55
CA LYS A 173 -15.39 -14.48 4.65
C LYS A 173 -16.02 -13.63 5.77
N ARG A 174 -15.45 -12.45 6.06
CA ARG A 174 -15.86 -11.62 7.19
C ARG A 174 -16.92 -10.58 6.82
N TYR A 175 -16.88 -10.05 5.61
CA TYR A 175 -17.71 -8.93 5.16
C TYR A 175 -18.64 -9.29 4.00
N GLY A 176 -18.65 -10.55 3.57
CA GLY A 176 -19.49 -11.06 2.48
C GLY A 176 -18.98 -10.76 1.10
N LYS A 177 -18.49 -9.53 0.85
CA LYS A 177 -17.98 -9.06 -0.43
C LYS A 177 -16.83 -8.08 -0.23
N VAL A 178 -15.97 -7.95 -1.22
CA VAL A 178 -14.89 -6.95 -1.26
C VAL A 178 -14.73 -6.44 -2.70
N ASN A 179 -14.54 -5.13 -2.84
CA ASN A 179 -14.19 -4.51 -4.12
C ASN A 179 -12.67 -4.63 -4.34
N LEU A 180 -12.25 -5.07 -5.53
CA LEU A 180 -10.86 -5.21 -5.96
C LEU A 180 -10.56 -4.33 -7.17
#